data_69713aff5006b3f0f1acadb6e7004b78
#
_entry.id   69713aff5006b3f0f1acadb6e7004b78
#
_cell.length_a   1.000
_cell.length_b   1.000
_cell.length_c   1.000
_cell.angle_alpha   90.00
_cell.angle_beta   90.00
_cell.angle_gamma   90.00
#
_symmetry.space_group_name_H-M   'P 1'
#
loop_
_entity.id
_entity.type
_entity.pdbx_description
1 polymer ?
#
loop_
_entity_poly.entity_id
_entity_poly.type
_entity_poly.pdbx_seq_one_letter_code
_entity_poly.pdbx_strand_id
1 'polypeptide(L)'
;MPRKILFFATICYSFFLGVMSLVKSSHLPEIDIDNSDKYAHALAYGLLCLVWYLTLCSYNFLNALVLSSFIAVIYGIIIEVLQGVLTEVRTPDFNDFIANCCGIIVVSVIISIRNKTQVKNL
;
A
#
# COMPACT_ATOMS: atom_id res chain seq x y z
N MET A 1 -1.74 21.00 3.20
CA MET A 1 -0.81 20.74 2.07
C MET A 1 -1.56 20.92 0.76
N PRO A 2 -1.01 21.68 -0.18
CA PRO A 2 -1.66 21.82 -1.49
C PRO A 2 -1.87 20.46 -2.16
N ARG A 3 -3.04 20.29 -2.75
CA ARG A 3 -3.42 18.99 -3.33
C ARG A 3 -2.48 18.51 -4.43
N LYS A 4 -1.88 19.44 -5.19
CA LYS A 4 -0.93 19.08 -6.24
C LYS A 4 0.36 18.49 -5.67
N ILE A 5 0.85 19.04 -4.56
CA ILE A 5 2.03 18.53 -3.86
C ILE A 5 1.72 17.16 -3.27
N LEU A 6 0.54 17.01 -2.67
CA LEU A 6 0.12 15.73 -2.11
C LEU A 6 -0.01 14.66 -3.20
N PHE A 7 -0.61 15.01 -4.33
CA PHE A 7 -0.71 14.10 -5.47
C PHE A 7 0.68 13.67 -5.96
N PHE A 8 1.59 14.63 -6.12
CA PHE A 8 2.95 14.35 -6.56
C PHE A 8 3.67 13.43 -5.56
N ALA A 9 3.55 13.71 -4.27
CA ALA A 9 4.15 12.89 -3.23
C ALA A 9 3.61 11.46 -3.25
N THR A 10 2.30 11.30 -3.48
CA THR A 10 1.65 9.99 -3.58
C THR A 10 2.18 9.20 -4.76
N ILE A 11 2.32 9.83 -5.91
CA ILE A 11 2.87 9.19 -7.11
C ILE A 11 4.32 8.78 -6.87
N CYS A 12 5.12 9.67 -6.26
CA CYS A 12 6.51 9.36 -5.93
C CYS A 12 6.63 8.18 -4.97
N TYR A 13 5.79 8.13 -3.94
CA TYR A 13 5.78 7.01 -3.00
C TYR A 13 5.40 5.71 -3.70
N SER A 14 4.37 5.74 -4.54
CA SER A 14 3.92 4.56 -5.29
C SER A 14 5.03 4.04 -6.20
N PHE A 15 5.70 4.93 -6.91
CA PHE A 15 6.82 4.56 -7.77
C PHE A 15 7.98 3.98 -6.97
N PHE A 16 8.34 4.64 -5.86
CA PHE A 16 9.41 4.18 -4.98
C PHE A 16 9.12 2.78 -4.44
N LEU A 17 7.89 2.55 -3.98
CA LEU A 17 7.49 1.25 -3.45
C LEU A 17 7.60 0.17 -4.52
N GLY A 18 7.18 0.45 -5.75
CA GLY A 18 7.28 -0.49 -6.85
C GLY A 18 8.72 -0.83 -7.18
N VAL A 19 9.58 0.18 -7.32
CA VAL A 19 10.99 -0.02 -7.61
C VAL A 19 11.67 -0.82 -6.51
N MET A 20 11.45 -0.46 -5.25
CA MET A 20 12.08 -1.16 -4.13
C MET A 20 11.59 -2.61 -4.04
N SER A 21 10.33 -2.87 -4.33
CA SER A 21 9.78 -4.22 -4.32
C SER A 21 10.44 -5.10 -5.38
N LEU A 22 10.65 -4.58 -6.58
CA LEU A 22 11.26 -5.33 -7.67
C LEU A 22 12.76 -5.50 -7.48
N VAL A 23 13.47 -4.46 -7.01
CA VAL A 23 14.92 -4.52 -6.76
C VAL A 23 15.22 -5.48 -5.62
N LYS A 24 14.45 -5.43 -4.53
CA LYS A 24 14.64 -6.30 -3.37
C LYS A 24 14.53 -7.76 -3.75
N SER A 25 13.63 -8.09 -4.67
CA SER A 25 13.41 -9.48 -5.12
C SER A 25 14.61 -10.04 -5.86
N SER A 26 15.38 -9.18 -6.55
CA SER A 26 16.45 -9.63 -7.45
C SER A 26 17.83 -9.61 -6.85
N HIS A 27 18.09 -8.84 -5.78
CA HIS A 27 19.45 -8.57 -5.31
C HIS A 27 19.75 -8.96 -3.87
N LEU A 28 18.78 -9.24 -3.02
CA LEU A 28 19.04 -9.52 -1.63
C LEU A 28 19.07 -11.02 -1.38
N PRO A 29 20.12 -11.53 -0.72
CA PRO A 29 20.07 -12.88 -0.20
C PRO A 29 18.93 -12.97 0.80
N GLU A 30 18.32 -14.13 0.88
CA GLU A 30 17.30 -14.38 1.86
C GLU A 30 17.85 -14.13 3.24
N ILE A 31 17.52 -12.97 3.80
CA ILE A 31 17.76 -12.75 5.21
C ILE A 31 16.58 -13.43 5.90
N ASP A 32 16.88 -14.53 6.51
CA ASP A 32 15.93 -15.34 7.24
C ASP A 32 15.56 -14.65 8.54
N ILE A 33 14.88 -13.51 8.42
CA ILE A 33 14.37 -12.78 9.57
C ILE A 33 12.86 -13.08 9.63
N ASP A 34 12.47 -13.78 10.66
CA ASP A 34 11.12 -14.24 10.91
C ASP A 34 10.09 -13.13 10.74
N ASN A 35 9.26 -13.21 9.71
CA ASN A 35 8.06 -12.37 9.50
C ASN A 35 8.31 -10.87 9.40
N SER A 36 9.57 -10.37 9.54
CA SER A 36 9.85 -8.94 9.42
C SER A 36 9.53 -8.44 8.02
N ASP A 37 9.72 -9.27 7.00
CA ASP A 37 9.37 -8.97 5.62
C ASP A 37 7.85 -8.75 5.47
N LYS A 38 7.06 -9.56 6.16
CA LYS A 38 5.59 -9.43 6.11
C LYS A 38 5.10 -8.20 6.84
N TYR A 39 5.70 -7.83 7.96
CA TYR A 39 5.40 -6.58 8.65
C TYR A 39 5.75 -5.37 7.77
N ALA A 40 6.88 -5.44 7.08
CA ALA A 40 7.28 -4.38 6.15
C ALA A 40 6.26 -4.22 5.02
N HIS A 41 5.78 -5.34 4.45
CA HIS A 41 4.75 -5.31 3.42
C HIS A 41 3.45 -4.71 3.95
N ALA A 42 3.01 -5.13 5.12
CA ALA A 42 1.78 -4.62 5.73
C ALA A 42 1.89 -3.10 5.95
N LEU A 43 3.01 -2.64 6.51
CA LEU A 43 3.22 -1.23 6.75
C LEU A 43 3.28 -0.43 5.44
N ALA A 44 4.02 -0.93 4.46
CA ALA A 44 4.18 -0.24 3.18
C ALA A 44 2.85 -0.06 2.45
N TYR A 45 2.02 -1.11 2.42
CA TYR A 45 0.73 -1.06 1.74
C TYR A 45 -0.34 -0.34 2.55
N GLY A 46 -0.22 -0.37 3.87
CA GLY A 46 -1.06 0.48 4.72
C GLY A 46 -0.79 1.96 4.44
N LEU A 47 0.48 2.33 4.34
CA LEU A 47 0.86 3.70 3.98
C LEU A 47 0.42 4.05 2.57
N LEU A 48 0.51 3.12 1.63
CA LEU A 48 0.04 3.33 0.26
C LEU A 48 -1.46 3.67 0.24
N CYS A 49 -2.23 2.89 0.98
CA CYS A 49 -3.67 3.14 1.13
C CYS A 49 -3.92 4.52 1.74
N LEU A 50 -3.18 4.88 2.78
CA LEU A 50 -3.34 6.15 3.47
C LEU A 50 -3.03 7.34 2.55
N VAL A 51 -1.90 7.32 1.83
CA VAL A 51 -1.54 8.44 0.98
C VAL A 51 -2.52 8.60 -0.19
N TRP A 52 -3.00 7.49 -0.76
CA TRP A 52 -4.05 7.57 -1.79
C TRP A 52 -5.35 8.08 -1.23
N TYR A 53 -5.71 7.67 -0.01
CA TYR A 53 -6.91 8.19 0.66
C TYR A 53 -6.83 9.70 0.84
N LEU A 54 -5.71 10.19 1.37
CA LEU A 54 -5.53 11.63 1.59
C LEU A 54 -5.58 12.40 0.27
N THR A 55 -4.97 11.87 -0.77
CA THR A 55 -4.98 12.49 -2.10
C THR A 55 -6.41 12.55 -2.66
N LEU A 56 -7.12 11.43 -2.61
CA LEU A 56 -8.49 11.39 -3.13
C LEU A 56 -9.42 12.31 -2.35
N CYS A 57 -9.25 12.39 -1.03
CA CYS A 57 -10.01 13.35 -0.22
C CYS A 57 -9.74 14.78 -0.64
N SER A 58 -8.47 15.11 -0.94
CA SER A 58 -8.12 16.47 -1.33
C SER A 58 -8.72 16.87 -2.68
N TYR A 59 -9.04 15.89 -3.53
CA TYR A 59 -9.72 16.13 -4.81
C TYR A 59 -11.22 15.87 -4.73
N ASN A 60 -11.76 15.73 -3.51
CA ASN A 60 -13.21 15.63 -3.26
C ASN A 60 -13.88 14.39 -3.85
N PHE A 61 -13.15 13.27 -3.91
CA PHE A 61 -13.77 12.01 -4.32
C PHE A 61 -14.71 11.50 -3.23
N LEU A 62 -15.90 11.07 -3.63
CA LEU A 62 -16.96 10.69 -2.69
C LEU A 62 -16.59 9.44 -1.86
N ASN A 63 -16.13 8.40 -2.50
CA ASN A 63 -15.81 7.14 -1.82
C ASN A 63 -14.30 6.94 -1.74
N ALA A 64 -13.61 7.96 -1.20
CA ALA A 64 -12.15 7.99 -1.17
C ALA A 64 -11.56 6.77 -0.48
N LEU A 65 -12.14 6.32 0.64
CA LEU A 65 -11.61 5.17 1.37
C LEU A 65 -11.74 3.87 0.58
N VAL A 66 -12.92 3.62 0.01
CA VAL A 66 -13.13 2.43 -0.81
C VAL A 66 -12.21 2.44 -2.02
N LEU A 67 -12.12 3.58 -2.69
CA LEU A 67 -11.32 3.72 -3.90
C LEU A 67 -9.81 3.56 -3.58
N SER A 68 -9.33 4.16 -2.50
CA SER A 68 -7.92 4.04 -2.11
C SER A 68 -7.56 2.62 -1.70
N SER A 69 -8.45 1.93 -1.00
CA SER A 69 -8.25 0.53 -0.62
C SER A 69 -8.17 -0.34 -1.88
N PHE A 70 -9.04 -0.10 -2.84
CA PHE A 70 -9.06 -0.83 -4.10
C PHE A 70 -7.78 -0.59 -4.90
N ILE A 71 -7.32 0.67 -4.98
CA ILE A 71 -6.07 1.02 -5.65
C ILE A 71 -4.90 0.28 -5.02
N ALA A 72 -4.82 0.26 -3.69
CA ALA A 72 -3.72 -0.39 -2.98
C ALA A 72 -3.72 -1.91 -3.19
N VAL A 73 -4.89 -2.55 -3.17
CA VAL A 73 -4.99 -3.99 -3.41
C VAL A 73 -4.56 -4.34 -4.83
N ILE A 74 -5.05 -3.61 -5.83
CA ILE A 74 -4.68 -3.87 -7.22
C ILE A 74 -3.19 -3.63 -7.43
N TYR A 75 -2.64 -2.57 -6.83
CA TYR A 75 -1.21 -2.31 -6.90
C TYR A 75 -0.41 -3.48 -6.36
N GLY A 76 -0.82 -4.03 -5.22
CA GLY A 76 -0.16 -5.20 -4.62
C GLY A 76 -0.20 -6.42 -5.52
N ILE A 77 -1.34 -6.67 -6.17
CA ILE A 77 -1.47 -7.79 -7.11
C ILE A 77 -0.52 -7.60 -8.29
N ILE A 78 -0.47 -6.40 -8.86
CA ILE A 78 0.39 -6.10 -10.01
C ILE A 78 1.86 -6.31 -9.64
N ILE A 79 2.27 -5.82 -8.48
CA ILE A 79 3.67 -5.97 -8.03
C ILE A 79 4.02 -7.44 -7.82
N GLU A 80 3.13 -8.24 -7.20
CA GLU A 80 3.38 -9.66 -7.01
C GLU A 80 3.53 -10.40 -8.34
N VAL A 81 2.67 -10.09 -9.31
CA VAL A 81 2.77 -10.68 -10.64
C VAL A 81 4.09 -10.29 -11.31
N LEU A 82 4.47 -9.02 -11.23
CA LEU A 82 5.72 -8.53 -11.81
C LEU A 82 6.93 -9.18 -11.15
N GLN A 83 6.91 -9.38 -9.84
CA GLN A 83 7.99 -10.09 -9.15
C GLN A 83 8.16 -11.50 -9.67
N GLY A 84 7.06 -12.21 -9.92
CA GLY A 84 7.10 -13.55 -10.45
C GLY A 84 7.55 -13.63 -11.90
N VAL A 85 7.26 -12.59 -12.71
CA VAL A 85 7.61 -12.57 -14.14
C VAL A 85 9.01 -12.04 -14.38
N LEU A 86 9.39 -10.97 -13.67
CA LEU A 86 10.64 -10.25 -13.93
C LEU A 86 11.84 -10.82 -13.18
N THR A 87 11.61 -11.58 -12.10
CA THR A 87 12.70 -12.15 -11.32
C THR A 87 12.64 -13.66 -11.41
N GLU A 88 13.75 -14.29 -11.82
CA GLU A 88 13.84 -15.74 -11.87
C GLU A 88 13.97 -16.36 -10.49
N VAL A 89 14.27 -15.56 -9.49
CA VAL A 89 14.62 -15.99 -8.15
C VAL A 89 13.40 -16.11 -7.23
N ARG A 90 12.28 -15.48 -7.59
CA ARG A 90 11.13 -15.43 -6.68
C ARG A 90 9.84 -15.81 -7.39
N THR A 91 9.16 -16.81 -6.85
CA THR A 91 7.78 -17.10 -7.23
C THR A 91 6.86 -16.15 -6.46
N PRO A 92 5.69 -15.79 -7.03
CA PRO A 92 4.71 -14.99 -6.30
C PRO A 92 4.37 -15.66 -4.97
N ASP A 93 4.44 -14.90 -3.89
CA ASP A 93 4.16 -15.41 -2.55
C ASP A 93 2.79 -14.93 -2.10
N PHE A 94 1.87 -15.87 -1.97
CA PHE A 94 0.51 -15.57 -1.53
C PHE A 94 0.49 -14.96 -0.13
N ASN A 95 1.45 -15.35 0.72
CA ASN A 95 1.55 -14.80 2.07
C ASN A 95 1.89 -13.31 2.04
N ASP A 96 2.70 -12.86 1.08
CA ASP A 96 3.00 -11.43 0.92
C ASP A 96 1.74 -10.66 0.53
N PHE A 97 0.93 -11.23 -0.34
CA PHE A 97 -0.34 -10.63 -0.72
C PHE A 97 -1.28 -10.51 0.49
N ILE A 98 -1.35 -11.56 1.33
CA ILE A 98 -2.15 -11.50 2.55
C ILE A 98 -1.64 -10.41 3.49
N ALA A 99 -0.32 -10.28 3.64
CA ALA A 99 0.27 -9.23 4.48
C ALA A 99 -0.10 -7.83 3.96
N ASN A 100 -0.05 -7.64 2.65
CA ASN A 100 -0.46 -6.37 2.04
C ASN A 100 -1.91 -6.05 2.37
N CYS A 101 -2.79 -7.02 2.23
CA CYS A 101 -4.21 -6.85 2.53
C CYS A 101 -4.44 -6.56 4.00
N CYS A 102 -3.70 -7.21 4.90
CA CYS A 102 -3.81 -6.94 6.35
C CYS A 102 -3.49 -5.48 6.66
N GLY A 103 -2.41 -4.95 6.07
CA GLY A 103 -2.04 -3.54 6.25
C GLY A 103 -3.13 -2.59 5.75
N ILE A 104 -3.69 -2.89 4.59
CA ILE A 104 -4.76 -2.08 4.00
C ILE A 104 -6.00 -2.11 4.90
N ILE A 105 -6.37 -3.30 5.40
CA ILE A 105 -7.54 -3.44 6.27
C ILE A 105 -7.35 -2.66 7.56
N VAL A 106 -6.19 -2.76 8.20
CA VAL A 106 -5.91 -2.06 9.46
C VAL A 106 -6.04 -0.55 9.25
N VAL A 107 -5.43 0.00 8.21
CA VAL A 107 -5.51 1.43 7.92
C VAL A 107 -6.94 1.84 7.61
N SER A 108 -7.66 1.04 6.82
CA SER A 108 -9.06 1.32 6.47
C SER A 108 -9.95 1.37 7.70
N VAL A 109 -9.76 0.44 8.64
CA VAL A 109 -10.52 0.42 9.88
C VAL A 109 -10.21 1.65 10.73
N ILE A 110 -8.93 2.02 10.85
CA ILE A 110 -8.53 3.21 11.62
C ILE A 110 -9.16 4.47 11.02
N ILE A 111 -9.11 4.61 9.70
CA ILE A 111 -9.71 5.76 9.02
C ILE A 111 -11.22 5.78 9.23
N SER A 112 -11.88 4.63 9.12
CA SER A 112 -13.34 4.54 9.32
C SER A 112 -13.74 4.95 10.73
N ILE A 113 -13.00 4.49 11.74
CA ILE A 113 -13.27 4.84 13.13
C ILE A 113 -13.09 6.34 13.33
N ARG A 114 -11.99 6.90 12.81
CA ARG A 114 -11.72 8.33 12.90
C ARG A 114 -12.85 9.15 12.25
N ASN A 115 -13.31 8.75 11.07
CA ASN A 115 -14.37 9.46 10.36
C ASN A 115 -15.68 9.42 11.14
N LYS A 116 -16.03 8.27 11.72
CA LYS A 116 -17.22 8.16 12.56
C LYS A 116 -17.13 9.04 13.80
N THR A 117 -15.97 9.07 14.45
CA THR A 117 -15.75 9.90 15.63
C THR A 117 -15.89 11.38 15.29
N GLN A 118 -15.34 11.82 14.17
CA GLN A 118 -15.46 13.22 13.74
C GLN A 118 -16.91 13.60 13.42
N VAL A 119 -17.64 12.73 12.74
CA VAL A 119 -19.07 12.98 12.47
C VAL A 119 -19.87 13.04 13.75
N LYS A 120 -19.58 12.18 14.73
CA LYS A 120 -20.25 12.17 16.02
C LYS A 120 -20.03 13.46 16.81
N ASN A 121 -18.87 14.10 16.64
CA ASN A 121 -18.52 15.31 17.35
C ASN A 121 -18.99 16.59 16.64
N LEU A 122 -19.61 16.47 15.49
CA LEU A 122 -20.25 17.59 14.83
C LEU A 122 -21.57 17.91 15.51
#